data_93847c6af223a00402f2c3f810df9f25
#
_entry.id   93847c6af223a00402f2c3f810df9f25
#
_cell.length_a   1.000
_cell.length_b   1.000
_cell.length_c   1.000
_cell.angle_alpha   90.00
_cell.angle_beta   90.00
_cell.angle_gamma   90.00
#
_symmetry.space_group_name_H-M   'P 1'
#
loop_
_entity.id
_entity.type
_entity.pdbx_description
1 polymer ?
#
loop_
_entity_poly.entity_id
_entity_poly.type
_entity_poly.pdbx_seq_one_letter_code
_entity_poly.pdbx_strand_id
1 'polypeptide(L)'
;IIFLSCHQKIDNKVLYLAHNLPQSHPVHKGILTFQEVVDKKSGGLLKIKIFPDGQLGSEREVLELLQIGSIAITKVSAATLSNFVPEYHILGIPYLFRDKEHLFNVLEGDIGKLILEKGNKFWLRGLCYYDAGSRSFYTKNKPIYIPDDLKGPKIRVMNNQISIKMVNSLG
;
A
#
# COMPACT_ATOMS: atom_id res chain seq x y z
N ILE A 1 -54.62 14.22 14.92
CA ILE A 1 -53.46 14.57 14.08
C ILE A 1 -52.49 13.45 14.27
N ILE A 2 -52.31 12.60 13.22
CA ILE A 2 -51.37 11.47 13.22
C ILE A 2 -50.10 11.97 12.56
N PHE A 3 -48.98 12.05 13.31
CA PHE A 3 -47.63 12.29 12.76
C PHE A 3 -47.04 10.97 12.35
N LEU A 4 -46.96 10.70 11.04
CA LEU A 4 -46.10 9.65 10.49
C LEU A 4 -44.65 10.20 10.47
N SER A 5 -43.81 9.71 11.39
CA SER A 5 -42.37 9.87 11.29
C SER A 5 -41.87 8.96 10.17
N CYS A 6 -41.52 9.53 9.02
CA CYS A 6 -40.79 8.85 7.99
C CYS A 6 -39.37 8.58 8.52
N HIS A 7 -39.15 7.41 9.05
CA HIS A 7 -37.82 6.92 9.38
C HIS A 7 -37.15 6.61 8.03
N GLN A 8 -36.38 7.56 7.50
CA GLN A 8 -35.53 7.32 6.36
C GLN A 8 -34.51 6.23 6.78
N LYS A 9 -34.65 5.03 6.21
CA LYS A 9 -33.67 3.97 6.36
C LYS A 9 -32.38 4.50 5.77
N ILE A 10 -31.41 4.84 6.61
CA ILE A 10 -30.08 5.23 6.16
C ILE A 10 -29.42 3.93 5.72
N ASP A 11 -29.30 3.70 4.41
CA ASP A 11 -28.65 2.51 3.87
C ASP A 11 -27.16 2.55 4.22
N ASN A 12 -26.71 1.55 4.99
CA ASN A 12 -25.30 1.36 5.31
C ASN A 12 -24.51 1.10 4.05
N LYS A 13 -23.48 1.92 3.79
CA LYS A 13 -22.59 1.74 2.64
C LYS A 13 -21.47 0.78 3.00
N VAL A 14 -21.33 -0.31 2.24
CA VAL A 14 -20.22 -1.26 2.38
C VAL A 14 -19.08 -0.86 1.42
N LEU A 15 -17.90 -0.62 1.98
CA LEU A 15 -16.67 -0.33 1.25
C LEU A 15 -15.81 -1.59 1.19
N TYR A 16 -15.43 -2.04 0.01
CA TYR A 16 -14.53 -3.17 -0.15
C TYR A 16 -13.08 -2.71 -0.08
N LEU A 17 -12.29 -3.40 0.78
CA LEU A 17 -10.86 -3.18 0.96
C LEU A 17 -10.12 -4.47 0.64
N ALA A 18 -9.13 -4.44 -0.26
CA ALA A 18 -8.33 -5.58 -0.61
C ALA A 18 -6.83 -5.37 -0.33
N HIS A 19 -6.11 -6.43 0.03
CA HIS A 19 -4.66 -6.44 0.15
C HIS A 19 -4.07 -7.85 0.03
N ASN A 20 -2.77 -7.93 -0.28
CA ASN A 20 -2.07 -9.21 -0.57
C ASN A 20 -1.27 -9.75 0.62
N LEU A 21 -1.38 -9.15 1.80
CA LEU A 21 -0.66 -9.60 2.98
C LEU A 21 -1.44 -10.68 3.73
N PRO A 22 -0.75 -11.64 4.37
CA PRO A 22 -1.43 -12.63 5.21
C PRO A 22 -2.07 -11.98 6.44
N GLN A 23 -3.11 -12.59 6.96
CA GLN A 23 -3.85 -12.09 8.12
C GLN A 23 -3.00 -11.99 9.38
N SER A 24 -1.92 -12.76 9.48
CA SER A 24 -0.94 -12.68 10.58
C SER A 24 -0.07 -11.41 10.53
N HIS A 25 -0.01 -10.73 9.37
CA HIS A 25 0.87 -9.59 9.17
C HIS A 25 0.44 -8.37 10.01
N PRO A 26 1.39 -7.62 10.64
CA PRO A 26 1.06 -6.42 11.44
C PRO A 26 0.22 -5.38 10.71
N VAL A 27 0.45 -5.16 9.41
CA VAL A 27 -0.34 -4.23 8.59
C VAL A 27 -1.80 -4.68 8.50
N HIS A 28 -2.09 -5.99 8.41
CA HIS A 28 -3.49 -6.46 8.45
C HIS A 28 -4.17 -6.10 9.77
N LYS A 29 -3.47 -6.23 10.90
CA LYS A 29 -4.00 -5.80 12.19
C LYS A 29 -4.30 -4.29 12.22
N GLY A 30 -3.43 -3.47 11.63
CA GLY A 30 -3.69 -2.04 11.48
C GLY A 30 -4.91 -1.75 10.59
N ILE A 31 -5.15 -2.54 9.54
CA ILE A 31 -6.34 -2.44 8.68
C ILE A 31 -7.62 -2.83 9.45
N LEU A 32 -7.56 -3.83 10.34
CA LEU A 32 -8.68 -4.17 11.22
C LEU A 32 -9.01 -3.01 12.17
N THR A 33 -8.00 -2.38 12.78
CA THR A 33 -8.21 -1.18 13.61
C THR A 33 -8.81 -0.04 12.80
N PHE A 34 -8.36 0.17 11.56
CA PHE A 34 -8.94 1.16 10.66
C PHE A 34 -10.43 0.86 10.38
N GLN A 35 -10.79 -0.40 10.11
CA GLN A 35 -12.18 -0.85 9.92
C GLN A 35 -13.04 -0.48 11.15
N GLU A 36 -12.59 -0.81 12.35
CA GLU A 36 -13.30 -0.52 13.61
C GLU A 36 -13.50 0.99 13.83
N VAL A 37 -12.45 1.78 13.57
CA VAL A 37 -12.50 3.24 13.72
C VAL A 37 -13.46 3.87 12.73
N VAL A 38 -13.48 3.40 11.47
CA VAL A 38 -14.42 3.89 10.44
C VAL A 38 -15.85 3.56 10.82
N ASP A 39 -16.12 2.33 11.26
CA ASP A 39 -17.46 1.92 11.72
C ASP A 39 -17.93 2.80 12.88
N LYS A 40 -17.11 2.94 13.91
CA LYS A 40 -17.43 3.76 15.09
C LYS A 40 -17.64 5.24 14.76
N LYS A 41 -16.72 5.84 13.99
CA LYS A 41 -16.80 7.27 13.64
C LYS A 41 -17.94 7.61 12.69
N SER A 42 -18.36 6.67 11.87
CA SER A 42 -19.49 6.83 10.96
C SER A 42 -20.85 6.53 11.63
N GLY A 43 -20.87 6.13 12.91
CA GLY A 43 -22.10 5.69 13.56
C GLY A 43 -22.71 4.45 12.90
N GLY A 44 -21.87 3.57 12.31
CA GLY A 44 -22.29 2.37 11.59
C GLY A 44 -22.74 2.60 10.15
N LEU A 45 -22.67 3.83 9.63
CA LEU A 45 -23.08 4.15 8.25
C LEU A 45 -22.11 3.62 7.19
N LEU A 46 -20.81 3.52 7.54
CA LEU A 46 -19.78 2.97 6.67
C LEU A 46 -19.28 1.66 7.28
N LYS A 47 -19.40 0.58 6.50
CA LYS A 47 -18.85 -0.72 6.85
C LYS A 47 -17.71 -1.03 5.88
N ILE A 48 -16.59 -1.57 6.38
CA ILE A 48 -15.50 -2.04 5.52
C ILE A 48 -15.54 -3.57 5.49
N LYS A 49 -15.55 -4.17 4.30
CA LYS A 49 -15.33 -5.60 4.10
C LYS A 49 -13.92 -5.81 3.56
N ILE A 50 -13.10 -6.55 4.31
CA ILE A 50 -11.69 -6.78 4.00
C ILE A 50 -11.53 -8.11 3.24
N PHE A 51 -10.73 -8.08 2.17
CA PHE A 51 -10.28 -9.23 1.36
C PHE A 51 -8.75 -9.33 1.47
N PRO A 52 -8.23 -10.11 2.43
CA PRO A 52 -6.79 -10.31 2.63
C PRO A 52 -6.22 -11.35 1.67
N ASP A 53 -4.92 -11.67 1.83
CA ASP A 53 -4.24 -12.81 1.20
C ASP A 53 -4.32 -12.83 -0.34
N GLY A 54 -4.53 -11.68 -0.99
CA GLY A 54 -4.64 -11.60 -2.45
C GLY A 54 -5.92 -12.22 -3.02
N GLN A 55 -7.00 -12.31 -2.24
CA GLN A 55 -8.28 -12.90 -2.69
C GLN A 55 -8.86 -12.23 -3.94
N LEU A 56 -8.57 -10.96 -4.16
CA LEU A 56 -9.03 -10.20 -5.34
C LEU A 56 -7.93 -9.98 -6.39
N GLY A 57 -6.86 -10.77 -6.34
CA GLY A 57 -5.75 -10.73 -7.30
C GLY A 57 -4.47 -10.10 -6.75
N SER A 58 -3.51 -9.84 -7.65
CA SER A 58 -2.23 -9.19 -7.35
C SER A 58 -2.42 -7.71 -6.97
N GLU A 59 -1.40 -7.07 -6.38
CA GLU A 59 -1.44 -5.63 -6.08
C GLU A 59 -1.77 -4.78 -7.32
N ARG A 60 -1.32 -5.18 -8.50
CA ARG A 60 -1.61 -4.50 -9.75
C ARG A 60 -3.09 -4.60 -10.12
N GLU A 61 -3.64 -5.82 -10.13
CA GLU A 61 -5.05 -6.05 -10.45
C GLU A 61 -5.98 -5.33 -9.48
N VAL A 62 -5.63 -5.33 -8.19
CA VAL A 62 -6.38 -4.60 -7.15
C VAL A 62 -6.33 -3.07 -7.37
N LEU A 63 -5.21 -2.50 -7.83
CA LEU A 63 -5.14 -1.09 -8.22
C LEU A 63 -6.04 -0.78 -9.43
N GLU A 64 -6.08 -1.66 -10.42
CA GLU A 64 -6.97 -1.54 -11.58
C GLU A 64 -8.45 -1.61 -11.15
N LEU A 65 -8.80 -2.52 -10.23
CA LEU A 65 -10.15 -2.58 -9.63
C LEU A 65 -10.51 -1.31 -8.85
N LEU A 66 -9.56 -0.68 -8.17
CA LEU A 66 -9.75 0.58 -7.47
C LEU A 66 -10.03 1.73 -8.45
N GLN A 67 -9.26 1.82 -9.55
CA GLN A 67 -9.41 2.87 -10.58
C GLN A 67 -10.79 2.82 -11.26
N ILE A 68 -11.33 1.63 -11.50
CA ILE A 68 -12.68 1.47 -12.09
C ILE A 68 -13.79 1.48 -11.03
N GLY A 69 -13.48 1.68 -9.75
CA GLY A 69 -14.47 1.78 -8.67
C GLY A 69 -15.10 0.47 -8.21
N SER A 70 -14.58 -0.69 -8.63
CA SER A 70 -15.08 -2.01 -8.17
C SER A 70 -14.74 -2.30 -6.72
N ILE A 71 -13.66 -1.72 -6.20
CA ILE A 71 -13.33 -1.66 -4.77
C ILE A 71 -13.12 -0.20 -4.35
N ALA A 72 -13.21 0.05 -3.05
CA ALA A 72 -13.11 1.42 -2.52
C ALA A 72 -11.72 1.72 -1.93
N ILE A 73 -11.01 0.73 -1.41
CA ILE A 73 -9.76 0.92 -0.66
C ILE A 73 -8.82 -0.24 -0.96
N THR A 74 -7.52 0.06 -1.04
CA THR A 74 -6.49 -0.97 -1.09
C THR A 74 -5.25 -0.56 -0.31
N LYS A 75 -4.47 -1.54 0.12
CA LYS A 75 -3.09 -1.41 0.58
C LYS A 75 -2.18 -2.03 -0.46
N VAL A 76 -1.28 -1.25 -1.02
CA VAL A 76 -0.28 -1.71 -1.99
C VAL A 76 1.12 -1.23 -1.61
N SER A 77 2.15 -1.88 -2.17
CA SER A 77 3.52 -1.40 -2.04
C SER A 77 3.76 -0.15 -2.89
N ALA A 78 4.60 0.77 -2.40
CA ALA A 78 5.03 1.93 -3.18
C ALA A 78 5.68 1.51 -4.51
N ALA A 79 6.37 0.37 -4.54
CA ALA A 79 6.99 -0.18 -5.73
C ALA A 79 5.97 -0.56 -6.82
N THR A 80 4.83 -1.16 -6.47
CA THR A 80 3.76 -1.45 -7.43
C THR A 80 3.04 -0.17 -7.82
N LEU A 81 2.75 0.71 -6.86
CA LEU A 81 2.07 1.98 -7.10
C LEU A 81 2.85 2.90 -8.02
N SER A 82 4.18 2.86 -8.01
CA SER A 82 5.04 3.67 -8.88
C SER A 82 4.86 3.39 -10.37
N ASN A 83 4.30 2.23 -10.75
CA ASN A 83 3.95 1.94 -12.14
C ASN A 83 2.67 2.67 -12.61
N PHE A 84 1.85 3.16 -11.67
CA PHE A 84 0.64 3.94 -11.92
C PHE A 84 0.88 5.43 -11.68
N VAL A 85 1.64 5.74 -10.63
CA VAL A 85 1.93 7.11 -10.17
C VAL A 85 3.46 7.25 -10.07
N PRO A 86 4.12 7.80 -11.11
CA PRO A 86 5.60 7.83 -11.19
C PRO A 86 6.30 8.48 -10.00
N GLU A 87 5.67 9.44 -9.35
CA GLU A 87 6.23 10.16 -8.19
C GLU A 87 6.56 9.22 -7.01
N TYR A 88 5.88 8.08 -6.90
CA TYR A 88 6.20 7.07 -5.88
C TYR A 88 7.52 6.32 -6.12
N HIS A 89 8.17 6.48 -7.28
CA HIS A 89 9.50 5.94 -7.54
C HIS A 89 10.54 6.44 -6.51
N ILE A 90 10.39 7.65 -6.01
CA ILE A 90 11.31 8.23 -5.02
C ILE A 90 11.40 7.36 -3.75
N LEU A 91 10.31 6.74 -3.33
CA LEU A 91 10.28 5.86 -2.16
C LEU A 91 10.99 4.51 -2.39
N GLY A 92 11.34 4.19 -3.62
CA GLY A 92 12.07 2.99 -4.00
C GLY A 92 13.59 3.20 -4.13
N ILE A 93 14.09 4.43 -3.98
CA ILE A 93 15.52 4.73 -4.09
C ILE A 93 16.26 4.14 -2.89
N PRO A 94 17.27 3.27 -3.13
CA PRO A 94 18.05 2.67 -2.04
C PRO A 94 18.75 3.74 -1.20
N TYR A 95 18.78 3.53 0.12
CA TYR A 95 19.49 4.37 1.08
C TYR A 95 19.07 5.86 1.09
N LEU A 96 17.92 6.20 0.52
CA LEU A 96 17.39 7.57 0.55
C LEU A 96 17.13 8.06 1.97
N PHE A 97 16.60 7.18 2.81
CA PHE A 97 16.32 7.46 4.22
C PHE A 97 17.43 6.90 5.10
N ARG A 98 17.94 7.71 6.02
CA ARG A 98 19.03 7.34 6.95
C ARG A 98 18.59 6.28 7.95
N ASP A 99 17.37 6.43 8.45
CA ASP A 99 16.76 5.61 9.48
C ASP A 99 15.24 5.71 9.42
N LYS A 100 14.58 4.99 10.31
CA LYS A 100 13.11 4.95 10.39
C LYS A 100 12.51 6.29 10.82
N GLU A 101 13.15 7.01 11.72
CA GLU A 101 12.70 8.32 12.19
C GLU A 101 12.71 9.33 11.04
N HIS A 102 13.81 9.39 10.28
CA HIS A 102 13.90 10.23 9.08
C HIS A 102 12.81 9.87 8.06
N LEU A 103 12.58 8.57 7.82
CA LEU A 103 11.50 8.10 6.93
C LEU A 103 10.14 8.67 7.36
N PHE A 104 9.75 8.50 8.62
CA PHE A 104 8.45 8.96 9.09
C PHE A 104 8.35 10.49 9.14
N ASN A 105 9.40 11.19 9.52
CA ASN A 105 9.41 12.66 9.49
C ASN A 105 9.16 13.21 8.06
N VAL A 106 9.67 12.53 7.03
CA VAL A 106 9.39 12.90 5.64
C VAL A 106 7.98 12.51 5.21
N LEU A 107 7.54 11.28 5.53
CA LEU A 107 6.24 10.77 5.07
C LEU A 107 5.05 11.43 5.77
N GLU A 108 5.18 11.82 7.02
CA GLU A 108 4.14 12.53 7.78
C GLU A 108 4.19 14.05 7.59
N GLY A 109 5.31 14.56 7.04
CA GLY A 109 5.51 15.96 6.70
C GLY A 109 4.84 16.36 5.37
N ASP A 110 5.16 17.57 4.92
CA ASP A 110 4.54 18.16 3.72
C ASP A 110 4.93 17.41 2.44
N ILE A 111 6.15 16.87 2.37
CA ILE A 111 6.60 16.06 1.23
C ILE A 111 5.75 14.80 1.09
N GLY A 112 5.52 14.08 2.19
CA GLY A 112 4.70 12.88 2.19
C GLY A 112 3.25 13.19 1.79
N LYS A 113 2.65 14.25 2.33
CA LYS A 113 1.32 14.71 1.94
C LYS A 113 1.24 15.04 0.44
N LEU A 114 2.23 15.76 -0.08
CA LEU A 114 2.31 16.07 -1.51
C LEU A 114 2.36 14.81 -2.37
N ILE A 115 3.13 13.78 -1.96
CA ILE A 115 3.21 12.50 -2.68
C ILE A 115 1.85 11.77 -2.67
N LEU A 116 1.13 11.75 -1.53
CA LEU A 116 -0.20 11.15 -1.42
C LEU A 116 -1.19 11.74 -2.41
N GLU A 117 -1.09 13.04 -2.71
CA GLU A 117 -1.98 13.73 -3.63
C GLU A 117 -1.65 13.48 -5.11
N LYS A 118 -0.42 13.04 -5.44
CA LYS A 118 0.01 12.81 -6.84
C LYS A 118 -0.80 11.74 -7.56
N GLY A 119 -1.42 10.82 -6.81
CA GLY A 119 -2.32 9.81 -7.36
C GLY A 119 -3.63 10.36 -7.91
N ASN A 120 -4.08 11.55 -7.50
CA ASN A 120 -5.41 12.08 -7.83
C ASN A 120 -5.67 12.15 -9.35
N LYS A 121 -4.68 12.52 -10.15
CA LYS A 121 -4.78 12.55 -11.63
C LYS A 121 -4.93 11.15 -12.27
N PHE A 122 -4.70 10.09 -11.49
CA PHE A 122 -4.84 8.69 -11.90
C PHE A 122 -6.01 7.99 -11.20
N TRP A 123 -6.96 8.74 -10.64
CA TRP A 123 -8.10 8.23 -9.89
C TRP A 123 -7.73 7.46 -8.62
N LEU A 124 -6.54 7.75 -8.07
CA LEU A 124 -5.99 7.14 -6.87
C LEU A 124 -5.70 8.22 -5.83
N ARG A 125 -6.32 8.13 -4.66
CA ARG A 125 -6.06 9.05 -3.55
C ARG A 125 -5.31 8.33 -2.44
N GLY A 126 -4.09 8.81 -2.12
CA GLY A 126 -3.35 8.33 -0.95
C GLY A 126 -4.02 8.79 0.34
N LEU A 127 -4.11 7.88 1.32
CA LEU A 127 -4.69 8.16 2.64
C LEU A 127 -3.61 8.25 3.72
N CYS A 128 -2.70 7.28 3.75
CA CYS A 128 -1.60 7.20 4.73
C CYS A 128 -0.52 6.26 4.24
N TYR A 129 0.57 6.19 5.00
CA TYR A 129 1.67 5.25 4.79
C TYR A 129 1.68 4.18 5.87
N TYR A 130 2.04 2.94 5.47
CA TYR A 130 2.39 1.86 6.36
C TYR A 130 3.86 1.50 6.18
N ASP A 131 4.61 1.36 7.27
CA ASP A 131 5.94 0.77 7.23
C ASP A 131 5.83 -0.75 7.24
N ALA A 132 6.40 -1.39 6.22
CA ALA A 132 6.51 -2.83 6.11
C ALA A 132 7.97 -3.33 6.33
N GLY A 133 8.82 -2.46 6.88
CA GLY A 133 10.23 -2.74 7.14
C GLY A 133 11.14 -2.52 5.93
N SER A 134 12.40 -2.91 6.07
CA SER A 134 13.44 -2.83 5.03
C SER A 134 13.54 -4.12 4.22
N ARG A 135 14.17 -4.03 3.05
CA ARG A 135 14.50 -5.17 2.19
C ARG A 135 15.98 -5.46 2.24
N SER A 136 16.29 -6.75 2.29
CA SER A 136 17.66 -7.24 2.22
C SER A 136 17.77 -8.32 1.15
N PHE A 137 18.98 -8.50 0.60
CA PHE A 137 19.27 -9.64 -0.25
C PHE A 137 19.43 -10.90 0.60
N TYR A 138 18.92 -12.00 0.11
CA TYR A 138 19.17 -13.34 0.69
C TYR A 138 19.31 -14.36 -0.43
N THR A 139 20.11 -15.37 -0.19
CA THR A 139 20.37 -16.46 -1.12
C THR A 139 20.24 -17.81 -0.41
N LYS A 140 20.03 -18.86 -1.21
CA LYS A 140 19.91 -20.21 -0.68
C LYS A 140 21.27 -20.81 -0.24
N ASN A 141 22.32 -20.59 -1.05
CA ASN A 141 23.54 -21.38 -0.96
C ASN A 141 24.80 -20.55 -0.63
N LYS A 142 24.83 -19.27 -0.94
CA LYS A 142 26.01 -18.43 -0.77
C LYS A 142 25.61 -17.11 -0.08
N PRO A 143 26.17 -16.79 1.10
CA PRO A 143 25.89 -15.51 1.75
C PRO A 143 26.43 -14.35 0.90
N ILE A 144 25.78 -13.19 1.03
CA ILE A 144 26.17 -11.95 0.36
C ILE A 144 26.79 -11.04 1.42
N TYR A 145 28.07 -10.73 1.30
CA TYR A 145 28.81 -9.83 2.17
C TYR A 145 29.21 -8.53 1.49
N ILE A 146 29.47 -8.58 0.20
CA ILE A 146 29.91 -7.44 -0.61
C ILE A 146 29.12 -7.37 -1.92
N PRO A 147 29.05 -6.22 -2.59
CA PRO A 147 28.35 -6.07 -3.86
C PRO A 147 28.75 -7.08 -4.94
N ASP A 148 30.03 -7.45 -4.99
CA ASP A 148 30.54 -8.42 -5.97
C ASP A 148 29.91 -9.83 -5.81
N ASP A 149 29.39 -10.18 -4.66
CA ASP A 149 28.70 -11.45 -4.44
C ASP A 149 27.34 -11.52 -5.17
N LEU A 150 26.84 -10.38 -5.65
CA LEU A 150 25.61 -10.27 -6.44
C LEU A 150 25.83 -10.50 -7.93
N LYS A 151 27.09 -10.61 -8.41
CA LYS A 151 27.39 -10.86 -9.80
C LYS A 151 27.05 -12.30 -10.20
N GLY A 152 26.23 -12.46 -11.23
CA GLY A 152 25.83 -13.74 -11.80
C GLY A 152 24.59 -14.44 -11.22
N PRO A 153 24.25 -14.35 -9.92
CA PRO A 153 23.01 -14.91 -9.42
C PRO A 153 21.76 -14.28 -10.05
N LYS A 154 20.72 -15.11 -10.27
CA LYS A 154 19.39 -14.61 -10.64
C LYS A 154 18.66 -14.12 -9.40
N ILE A 155 18.40 -12.82 -9.32
CA ILE A 155 17.79 -12.17 -8.17
C ILE A 155 16.36 -11.74 -8.50
N ARG A 156 15.39 -12.18 -7.70
CA ARG A 156 14.03 -11.69 -7.79
C ARG A 156 13.93 -10.33 -7.11
N VAL A 157 13.40 -9.37 -7.83
CA VAL A 157 13.07 -8.02 -7.32
C VAL A 157 11.61 -7.68 -7.52
N MET A 158 11.17 -6.56 -6.96
CA MET A 158 9.85 -6.00 -7.28
C MET A 158 9.79 -5.60 -8.74
N ASN A 159 8.63 -5.80 -9.37
CA ASN A 159 8.42 -5.47 -10.78
C ASN A 159 8.27 -3.94 -10.97
N ASN A 160 9.37 -3.22 -10.82
CA ASN A 160 9.49 -1.80 -11.14
C ASN A 160 10.91 -1.47 -11.61
N GLN A 161 11.03 -0.38 -12.36
CA GLN A 161 12.26 0.02 -13.02
C GLN A 161 13.42 0.32 -12.05
N ILE A 162 13.13 0.90 -10.87
CA ILE A 162 14.17 1.23 -9.88
C ILE A 162 14.81 -0.04 -9.31
N SER A 163 14.00 -1.02 -8.90
CA SER A 163 14.49 -2.28 -8.37
C SER A 163 15.32 -3.05 -9.41
N ILE A 164 14.87 -3.06 -10.68
CA ILE A 164 15.59 -3.72 -11.78
C ILE A 164 16.93 -3.01 -12.04
N LYS A 165 16.92 -1.69 -12.18
CA LYS A 165 18.13 -0.90 -12.41
C LYS A 165 19.13 -1.02 -11.26
N MET A 166 18.64 -1.00 -10.02
CA MET A 166 19.49 -1.19 -8.83
C MET A 166 20.25 -2.51 -8.90
N VAL A 167 19.56 -3.63 -9.15
CA VAL A 167 20.22 -4.95 -9.19
C VAL A 167 21.15 -5.06 -10.39
N ASN A 168 20.75 -4.55 -11.56
CA ASN A 168 21.62 -4.54 -12.74
C ASN A 168 22.89 -3.70 -12.55
N SER A 169 22.86 -2.68 -11.70
CA SER A 169 24.07 -1.89 -11.41
C SER A 169 25.06 -2.60 -10.47
N LEU A 170 24.62 -3.68 -9.84
CA LEU A 170 25.45 -4.49 -8.94
C LEU A 170 26.07 -5.73 -9.63
N GLY A 171 25.73 -5.95 -10.90
CA GLY A 171 26.20 -7.06 -11.73
C GLY A 171 25.11 -8.04 -12.08
#